data_fcb2d47220aec43a535cff469d395267
#
_entry.id   fcb2d47220aec43a535cff469d395267
#
_cell.length_a   1.000
_cell.length_b   1.000
_cell.length_c   1.000
_cell.angle_alpha   90.00
_cell.angle_beta   90.00
_cell.angle_gamma   90.00
#
_symmetry.space_group_name_H-M   'P 1'
#
loop_
_entity.id
_entity.type
_entity.pdbx_description
1 polymer ?
#
loop_
_entity_poly.entity_id
_entity_poly.type
_entity_poly.pdbx_seq_one_letter_code
_entity_poly.pdbx_strand_id
1 'polypeptide(L)'
;MLGHGAGSNLSRRLGASDIASARRYASTSFFLSLICGSLIMALGLIFCDPLMRLLGSTDTILPYARIYGRYILIAAPAMASSCVMNNILRYEGKAFYAMIGLASGGILNIFGDLLFIYGFHMGIGGAGLSTMLSQYIGAVLLILPFLQKKVQSRFSIAYVTRCRGELLSIITVGLPSMARQGLNSVSIMVLNLMAAPYGDAAIAAMSIVSRIMNFLFCVGLGIGQGFQPVSAYNYGAKKYRRLKEAFYFTLKFGTGMLCIFALFGFVFATPLIHIFREDAEVLAIGVPALRMQCVTLLLVPISVCGNMLFQSIGKSGRAFFLACTRSGIIFVPVILILSHSFGLFGIEISQSLADILSAAVTIPFFLSFFRTLPKEDE
;
A
#
# COMPACT_ATOMS: atom_id res chain seq x y z
N MET A 1 -3.69 7.51 2.45
CA MET A 1 -3.75 8.26 3.71
C MET A 1 -5.17 8.33 4.26
N LEU A 2 -6.09 9.10 3.65
CA LEU A 2 -7.45 9.34 4.16
C LEU A 2 -8.25 8.06 4.47
N GLY A 3 -8.20 7.06 3.60
CA GLY A 3 -8.94 5.81 3.78
C GLY A 3 -8.52 5.00 5.01
N HIS A 4 -7.21 4.87 5.28
CA HIS A 4 -6.73 4.18 6.47
C HIS A 4 -7.00 4.98 7.75
N GLY A 5 -6.83 6.32 7.69
CA GLY A 5 -7.12 7.18 8.82
C GLY A 5 -8.60 7.15 9.21
N ALA A 6 -9.48 7.24 8.21
CA ALA A 6 -10.92 7.14 8.45
C ALA A 6 -11.33 5.76 8.94
N GLY A 7 -10.91 4.71 8.24
CA GLY A 7 -11.27 3.33 8.56
C GLY A 7 -10.86 2.93 9.99
N SER A 8 -9.63 3.24 10.40
CA SER A 8 -9.16 2.94 11.76
C SER A 8 -9.98 3.67 12.83
N ASN A 9 -10.26 4.95 12.63
CA ASN A 9 -11.09 5.73 13.56
C ASN A 9 -12.53 5.20 13.59
N LEU A 10 -13.12 4.95 12.41
CA LEU A 10 -14.45 4.38 12.25
C LEU A 10 -14.59 3.05 12.99
N SER A 11 -13.70 2.09 12.73
CA SER A 11 -13.79 0.75 13.33
C SER A 11 -13.63 0.79 14.85
N ARG A 12 -12.76 1.66 15.38
CA ARG A 12 -12.65 1.88 16.83
C ARG A 12 -13.94 2.46 17.43
N ARG A 13 -14.59 3.41 16.75
CA ARG A 13 -15.86 3.99 17.21
C ARG A 13 -17.01 2.97 17.13
N LEU A 14 -17.03 2.12 16.11
CA LEU A 14 -17.99 1.01 16.03
C LEU A 14 -17.76 0.00 17.16
N GLY A 15 -16.52 -0.30 17.51
CA GLY A 15 -16.19 -1.14 18.65
C GLY A 15 -16.67 -0.56 19.99
N ALA A 16 -16.62 0.76 20.13
CA ALA A 16 -17.14 1.50 21.28
C ALA A 16 -18.65 1.78 21.19
N SER A 17 -19.37 1.21 20.22
CA SER A 17 -20.81 1.41 19.96
C SER A 17 -21.20 2.86 19.60
N ASP A 18 -20.24 3.72 19.23
CA ASP A 18 -20.45 5.12 18.83
C ASP A 18 -20.65 5.22 17.30
N ILE A 19 -21.84 4.83 16.83
CA ILE A 19 -22.21 4.84 15.41
C ILE A 19 -22.22 6.26 14.84
N ALA A 20 -22.61 7.26 15.64
CA ALA A 20 -22.71 8.65 15.19
C ALA A 20 -21.32 9.19 14.78
N SER A 21 -20.30 9.00 15.63
CA SER A 21 -18.93 9.38 15.30
C SER A 21 -18.37 8.56 14.15
N ALA A 22 -18.67 7.27 14.07
CA ALA A 22 -18.25 6.42 12.96
C ALA A 22 -18.74 6.97 11.60
N ARG A 23 -20.02 7.38 11.52
CA ARG A 23 -20.59 8.01 10.31
C ARG A 23 -19.92 9.35 9.98
N ARG A 24 -19.54 10.14 11.00
CA ARG A 24 -18.81 11.40 10.77
C ARG A 24 -17.46 11.15 10.13
N TYR A 25 -16.68 10.21 10.66
CA TYR A 25 -15.38 9.84 10.06
C TYR A 25 -15.51 9.36 8.61
N ALA A 26 -16.50 8.51 8.32
CA ALA A 26 -16.75 8.00 6.97
C ALA A 26 -17.11 9.14 5.99
N SER A 27 -18.11 9.95 6.32
CA SER A 27 -18.57 11.04 5.46
C SER A 27 -17.49 12.09 5.24
N THR A 28 -16.81 12.51 6.30
CA THR A 28 -15.74 13.51 6.21
C THR A 28 -14.63 13.05 5.28
N SER A 29 -14.17 11.82 5.43
CA SER A 29 -13.09 11.31 4.59
C SER A 29 -13.50 11.10 3.14
N PHE A 30 -14.75 10.71 2.88
CA PHE A 30 -15.26 10.57 1.54
C PHE A 30 -15.30 11.92 0.83
N PHE A 31 -15.92 12.94 1.42
CA PHE A 31 -15.97 14.28 0.79
C PHE A 31 -14.58 14.91 0.69
N LEU A 32 -13.73 14.74 1.70
CA LEU A 32 -12.35 15.23 1.64
C LEU A 32 -11.55 14.57 0.51
N SER A 33 -11.76 13.27 0.27
CA SER A 33 -11.10 12.57 -0.85
C SER A 33 -11.59 13.03 -2.22
N LEU A 34 -12.88 13.34 -2.36
CA LEU A 34 -13.42 13.95 -3.58
C LEU A 34 -12.82 15.33 -3.83
N ILE A 35 -12.76 16.18 -2.80
CA ILE A 35 -12.17 17.52 -2.90
C ILE A 35 -10.70 17.41 -3.29
N CYS A 36 -9.91 16.59 -2.59
CA CYS A 36 -8.49 16.39 -2.90
C CYS A 36 -8.28 15.82 -4.31
N GLY A 37 -9.08 14.83 -4.70
CA GLY A 37 -9.02 14.23 -6.04
C GLY A 37 -9.38 15.23 -7.13
N SER A 38 -10.41 16.05 -6.92
CA SER A 38 -10.81 17.11 -7.85
C SER A 38 -9.77 18.24 -7.93
N LEU A 39 -9.13 18.56 -6.82
CA LEU A 39 -8.02 19.52 -6.80
C LEU A 39 -6.82 19.02 -7.58
N ILE A 40 -6.45 17.74 -7.38
CA ILE A 40 -5.37 17.09 -8.15
C ILE A 40 -5.72 17.08 -9.64
N MET A 41 -6.97 16.75 -10.00
CA MET A 41 -7.44 16.81 -11.39
C MET A 41 -7.31 18.20 -11.95
N ALA A 42 -7.83 19.22 -11.28
CA ALA A 42 -7.82 20.60 -11.77
C ALA A 42 -6.36 21.14 -11.94
N LEU A 43 -5.56 21.05 -10.89
CA LEU A 43 -4.17 21.50 -10.93
C LEU A 43 -3.34 20.67 -11.91
N GLY A 44 -3.52 19.36 -11.94
CA GLY A 44 -2.80 18.48 -12.85
C GLY A 44 -3.13 18.74 -14.32
N LEU A 45 -4.39 19.05 -14.66
CA LEU A 45 -4.79 19.39 -16.03
C LEU A 45 -4.26 20.75 -16.45
N ILE A 46 -4.24 21.76 -15.55
CA ILE A 46 -3.70 23.09 -15.81
C ILE A 46 -2.18 23.01 -16.03
N PHE A 47 -1.47 22.25 -15.19
CA PHE A 47 -0.02 22.13 -15.23
C PHE A 47 0.44 20.78 -15.81
N CYS A 48 -0.28 20.23 -16.78
CA CYS A 48 -0.02 18.89 -17.32
C CYS A 48 1.41 18.77 -17.89
N ASP A 49 1.86 19.72 -18.70
CA ASP A 49 3.17 19.68 -19.35
C ASP A 49 4.33 19.82 -18.36
N PRO A 50 4.35 20.83 -17.46
CA PRO A 50 5.36 20.90 -16.40
C PRO A 50 5.37 19.66 -15.52
N LEU A 51 4.19 19.09 -15.20
CA LEU A 51 4.08 17.88 -14.40
C LEU A 51 4.70 16.67 -15.11
N MET A 52 4.41 16.46 -16.39
CA MET A 52 5.00 15.36 -17.17
C MET A 52 6.52 15.50 -17.28
N ARG A 53 7.03 16.71 -17.49
CA ARG A 53 8.48 16.99 -17.49
C ARG A 53 9.12 16.70 -16.13
N LEU A 54 8.48 17.12 -15.04
CA LEU A 54 8.93 16.83 -13.67
C LEU A 54 8.99 15.32 -13.40
N LEU A 55 8.08 14.55 -13.99
CA LEU A 55 8.03 13.08 -13.90
C LEU A 55 9.05 12.39 -14.83
N GLY A 56 9.88 13.14 -15.56
CA GLY A 56 10.97 12.61 -16.38
C GLY A 56 10.63 12.40 -17.85
N SER A 57 9.55 12.98 -18.38
CA SER A 57 9.22 12.90 -19.80
C SER A 57 10.19 13.74 -20.63
N THR A 58 10.82 13.11 -21.62
CA THR A 58 11.60 13.76 -22.67
C THR A 58 10.70 14.43 -23.71
N ASP A 59 11.23 15.31 -24.55
CA ASP A 59 10.45 16.00 -25.59
C ASP A 59 9.79 15.02 -26.58
N THR A 60 10.41 13.86 -26.83
CA THR A 60 9.87 12.80 -27.68
C THR A 60 8.71 12.05 -27.04
N ILE A 61 8.72 11.89 -25.72
CA ILE A 61 7.71 11.14 -24.96
C ILE A 61 6.57 12.07 -24.52
N LEU A 62 6.82 13.35 -24.37
CA LEU A 62 5.88 14.33 -23.83
C LEU A 62 4.48 14.31 -24.48
N PRO A 63 4.32 14.21 -25.81
CA PRO A 63 3.00 14.15 -26.45
C PRO A 63 2.18 12.95 -25.97
N TYR A 64 2.82 11.79 -25.85
CA TYR A 64 2.18 10.56 -25.38
C TYR A 64 1.89 10.60 -23.88
N ALA A 65 2.82 11.10 -23.09
CA ALA A 65 2.66 11.29 -21.65
C ALA A 65 1.53 12.27 -21.34
N ARG A 66 1.35 13.33 -22.13
CA ARG A 66 0.26 14.29 -22.02
C ARG A 66 -1.10 13.63 -22.26
N ILE A 67 -1.22 12.82 -23.32
CA ILE A 67 -2.48 12.14 -23.65
C ILE A 67 -2.86 11.19 -22.52
N TYR A 68 -1.96 10.30 -22.13
CA TYR A 68 -2.20 9.33 -21.05
C TYR A 68 -2.43 10.03 -19.71
N GLY A 69 -1.59 10.99 -19.36
CA GLY A 69 -1.66 11.75 -18.11
C GLY A 69 -2.98 12.48 -17.89
N ARG A 70 -3.58 13.05 -18.96
CA ARG A 70 -4.88 13.71 -18.88
C ARG A 70 -5.98 12.73 -18.44
N TYR A 71 -6.04 11.53 -18.98
CA TYR A 71 -7.03 10.52 -18.57
C TYR A 71 -6.83 10.09 -17.12
N ILE A 72 -5.58 9.90 -16.69
CA ILE A 72 -5.27 9.55 -15.29
C ILE A 72 -5.65 10.68 -14.34
N LEU A 73 -5.39 11.93 -14.72
CA LEU A 73 -5.79 13.10 -13.91
C LEU A 73 -7.31 13.23 -13.81
N ILE A 74 -8.05 12.98 -14.89
CA ILE A 74 -9.53 12.95 -14.86
C ILE A 74 -10.03 11.82 -13.96
N ALA A 75 -9.33 10.69 -13.88
CA ALA A 75 -9.67 9.59 -13.00
C ALA A 75 -9.37 9.86 -11.50
N ALA A 76 -8.58 10.89 -11.17
CA ALA A 76 -8.10 11.13 -9.80
C ALA A 76 -9.22 11.24 -8.74
N PRO A 77 -10.37 11.91 -8.97
CA PRO A 77 -11.47 11.92 -7.99
C PRO A 77 -12.06 10.54 -7.73
N ALA A 78 -12.23 9.73 -8.79
CA ALA A 78 -12.72 8.36 -8.67
C ALA A 78 -11.71 7.47 -7.94
N MET A 79 -10.43 7.57 -8.24
CA MET A 79 -9.37 6.82 -7.56
C MET A 79 -9.29 7.17 -6.07
N ALA A 80 -9.32 8.46 -5.74
CA ALA A 80 -9.23 8.91 -4.35
C ALA A 80 -10.44 8.45 -3.52
N SER A 81 -11.65 8.61 -4.05
CA SER A 81 -12.88 8.18 -3.38
C SER A 81 -13.01 6.66 -3.29
N SER A 82 -12.60 5.91 -4.32
CA SER A 82 -12.55 4.45 -4.31
C SER A 82 -11.62 3.92 -3.22
N CYS A 83 -10.43 4.51 -3.05
CA CYS A 83 -9.52 4.17 -1.97
C CYS A 83 -10.16 4.35 -0.59
N VAL A 84 -10.91 5.42 -0.37
CA VAL A 84 -11.58 5.68 0.91
C VAL A 84 -12.73 4.71 1.11
N MET A 85 -13.61 4.52 0.12
CA MET A 85 -14.74 3.58 0.19
C MET A 85 -14.28 2.14 0.42
N ASN A 86 -13.24 1.68 -0.29
CA ASN A 86 -12.65 0.36 -0.11
C ASN A 86 -12.16 0.14 1.33
N ASN A 87 -11.45 1.13 1.88
CA ASN A 87 -10.98 1.05 3.27
C ASN A 87 -12.15 1.03 4.25
N ILE A 88 -13.15 1.92 4.12
CA ILE A 88 -14.32 1.96 5.00
C ILE A 88 -15.05 0.61 4.98
N LEU A 89 -15.31 0.04 3.80
CA LEU A 89 -15.93 -1.29 3.66
C LEU A 89 -15.16 -2.37 4.40
N ARG A 90 -13.82 -2.40 4.26
CA ARG A 90 -12.98 -3.36 4.99
C ARG A 90 -13.09 -3.18 6.51
N TYR A 91 -12.99 -1.95 6.97
CA TYR A 91 -13.02 -1.64 8.41
C TYR A 91 -14.41 -1.82 9.04
N GLU A 92 -15.47 -1.91 8.24
CA GLU A 92 -16.80 -2.36 8.68
C GLU A 92 -17.01 -3.88 8.57
N GLY A 93 -15.96 -4.64 8.23
CA GLY A 93 -16.05 -6.09 8.06
C GLY A 93 -16.69 -6.55 6.75
N LYS A 94 -16.90 -5.63 5.80
CA LYS A 94 -17.49 -5.91 4.48
C LYS A 94 -16.42 -6.08 3.39
N ALA A 95 -15.34 -6.81 3.72
CA ALA A 95 -14.18 -7.00 2.84
C ALA A 95 -14.53 -7.58 1.47
N PHE A 96 -15.58 -8.41 1.38
CA PHE A 96 -16.03 -8.98 0.11
C PHE A 96 -16.49 -7.91 -0.89
N TYR A 97 -17.27 -6.92 -0.44
CA TYR A 97 -17.67 -5.80 -1.30
C TYR A 97 -16.48 -4.93 -1.71
N ALA A 98 -15.54 -4.71 -0.80
CA ALA A 98 -14.30 -4.00 -1.08
C ALA A 98 -13.46 -4.73 -2.16
N MET A 99 -13.38 -6.05 -2.08
CA MET A 99 -12.69 -6.90 -3.06
C MET A 99 -13.37 -6.82 -4.44
N ILE A 100 -14.69 -6.97 -4.52
CA ILE A 100 -15.41 -6.89 -5.79
C ILE A 100 -15.16 -5.54 -6.47
N GLY A 101 -15.29 -4.42 -5.75
CA GLY A 101 -15.10 -3.11 -6.34
C GLY A 101 -13.67 -2.88 -6.86
N LEU A 102 -12.67 -3.38 -6.14
CA LEU A 102 -11.26 -3.23 -6.55
C LEU A 102 -10.90 -4.20 -7.71
N ALA A 103 -11.31 -5.46 -7.60
CA ALA A 103 -11.01 -6.48 -8.60
C ALA A 103 -11.70 -6.20 -9.94
N SER A 104 -12.98 -5.76 -9.91
CA SER A 104 -13.68 -5.41 -11.14
C SER A 104 -13.04 -4.23 -11.86
N GLY A 105 -12.53 -3.21 -11.14
CA GLY A 105 -11.76 -2.14 -11.75
C GLY A 105 -10.52 -2.66 -12.49
N GLY A 106 -9.75 -3.57 -11.89
CA GLY A 106 -8.58 -4.18 -12.53
C GLY A 106 -8.94 -5.06 -13.73
N ILE A 107 -9.96 -5.90 -13.60
CA ILE A 107 -10.44 -6.78 -14.70
C ILE A 107 -10.95 -5.93 -15.87
N LEU A 108 -11.78 -4.92 -15.60
CA LEU A 108 -12.30 -4.03 -16.64
C LEU A 108 -11.19 -3.25 -17.34
N ASN A 109 -10.12 -2.88 -16.63
CA ASN A 109 -8.98 -2.23 -17.23
C ASN A 109 -8.26 -3.14 -18.25
N ILE A 110 -8.04 -4.42 -17.90
CA ILE A 110 -7.41 -5.39 -18.83
C ILE A 110 -8.25 -5.55 -20.09
N PHE A 111 -9.57 -5.79 -19.96
CA PHE A 111 -10.45 -5.92 -21.11
C PHE A 111 -10.59 -4.62 -21.91
N GLY A 112 -10.64 -3.48 -21.21
CA GLY A 112 -10.70 -2.17 -21.83
C GLY A 112 -9.43 -1.83 -22.62
N ASP A 113 -8.25 -2.19 -22.11
CA ASP A 113 -6.98 -2.02 -22.83
C ASP A 113 -6.99 -2.82 -24.14
N LEU A 114 -7.42 -4.10 -24.11
CA LEU A 114 -7.55 -4.91 -25.30
C LEU A 114 -8.53 -4.29 -26.31
N LEU A 115 -9.68 -3.83 -25.84
CA LEU A 115 -10.71 -3.25 -26.71
C LEU A 115 -10.27 -1.91 -27.33
N PHE A 116 -9.76 -0.97 -26.51
CA PHE A 116 -9.43 0.37 -26.99
C PHE A 116 -8.11 0.42 -27.77
N ILE A 117 -7.11 -0.40 -27.40
CA ILE A 117 -5.83 -0.41 -28.09
C ILE A 117 -5.93 -1.20 -29.40
N TYR A 118 -6.44 -2.44 -29.34
CA TYR A 118 -6.49 -3.33 -30.51
C TYR A 118 -7.80 -3.22 -31.31
N GLY A 119 -8.96 -3.08 -30.64
CA GLY A 119 -10.24 -2.98 -31.33
C GLY A 119 -10.47 -1.62 -31.99
N PHE A 120 -10.21 -0.53 -31.25
CA PHE A 120 -10.43 0.83 -31.75
C PHE A 120 -9.13 1.52 -32.23
N HIS A 121 -7.98 0.89 -32.14
CA HIS A 121 -6.67 1.39 -32.57
C HIS A 121 -6.30 2.78 -31.96
N MET A 122 -6.75 3.06 -30.74
CA MET A 122 -6.55 4.34 -30.06
C MET A 122 -5.14 4.51 -29.46
N GLY A 123 -4.27 3.48 -29.55
CA GLY A 123 -2.92 3.52 -29.00
C GLY A 123 -2.89 3.88 -27.51
N ILE A 124 -1.98 4.79 -27.11
CA ILE A 124 -1.82 5.19 -25.72
C ILE A 124 -3.04 5.93 -25.13
N GLY A 125 -3.81 6.60 -26.00
CA GLY A 125 -5.07 7.24 -25.59
C GLY A 125 -6.12 6.22 -25.16
N GLY A 126 -6.15 5.05 -25.82
CA GLY A 126 -7.02 3.92 -25.46
C GLY A 126 -6.68 3.36 -24.10
N ALA A 127 -5.40 3.17 -23.77
CA ALA A 127 -4.95 2.75 -22.44
C ALA A 127 -5.37 3.74 -21.34
N GLY A 128 -5.20 5.05 -21.59
CA GLY A 128 -5.64 6.08 -20.66
C GLY A 128 -7.14 6.09 -20.44
N LEU A 129 -7.92 5.99 -21.52
CA LEU A 129 -9.38 5.95 -21.47
C LEU A 129 -9.89 4.71 -20.73
N SER A 130 -9.31 3.54 -21.01
CA SER A 130 -9.60 2.29 -20.31
C SER A 130 -9.40 2.40 -18.82
N THR A 131 -8.24 2.94 -18.40
CA THR A 131 -7.94 3.17 -17.00
C THR A 131 -8.94 4.12 -16.35
N MET A 132 -9.26 5.24 -17.01
CA MET A 132 -10.23 6.21 -16.50
C MET A 132 -11.61 5.57 -16.29
N LEU A 133 -12.15 4.91 -17.31
CA LEU A 133 -13.45 4.26 -17.22
C LEU A 133 -13.50 3.17 -16.16
N SER A 134 -12.47 2.34 -16.07
CA SER A 134 -12.36 1.27 -15.06
C SER A 134 -12.39 1.83 -13.64
N GLN A 135 -11.73 2.97 -13.39
CA GLN A 135 -11.72 3.62 -12.09
C GLN A 135 -13.10 4.18 -11.73
N TYR A 136 -13.82 4.80 -12.68
CA TYR A 136 -15.16 5.30 -12.44
C TYR A 136 -16.16 4.15 -12.21
N ILE A 137 -16.11 3.08 -13.01
CA ILE A 137 -16.98 1.91 -12.83
C ILE A 137 -16.67 1.24 -11.47
N GLY A 138 -15.39 1.08 -11.12
CA GLY A 138 -14.98 0.58 -9.79
C GLY A 138 -15.51 1.45 -8.65
N ALA A 139 -15.46 2.78 -8.79
CA ALA A 139 -16.03 3.72 -7.82
C ALA A 139 -17.53 3.55 -7.66
N VAL A 140 -18.27 3.39 -8.78
CA VAL A 140 -19.71 3.13 -8.76
C VAL A 140 -20.02 1.80 -8.07
N LEU A 141 -19.28 0.75 -8.34
CA LEU A 141 -19.47 -0.54 -7.67
C LEU A 141 -19.20 -0.46 -6.16
N LEU A 142 -18.20 0.32 -5.74
CA LEU A 142 -17.87 0.52 -4.33
C LEU A 142 -18.91 1.34 -3.57
N ILE A 143 -19.62 2.28 -4.23
CA ILE A 143 -20.64 3.09 -3.56
C ILE A 143 -21.96 2.33 -3.37
N LEU A 144 -22.25 1.31 -4.18
CA LEU A 144 -23.50 0.55 -4.13
C LEU A 144 -23.86 -0.01 -2.74
N PRO A 145 -22.94 -0.65 -1.96
CA PRO A 145 -23.24 -1.12 -0.61
C PRO A 145 -23.69 -0.02 0.33
N PHE A 146 -23.18 1.20 0.17
CA PHE A 146 -23.57 2.37 0.97
C PHE A 146 -24.97 2.85 0.60
N LEU A 147 -25.31 2.92 -0.69
CA LEU A 147 -26.63 3.28 -1.19
C LEU A 147 -27.68 2.24 -0.81
N GLN A 148 -27.33 0.95 -0.88
CA GLN A 148 -28.19 -0.17 -0.50
C GLN A 148 -28.33 -0.34 1.02
N LYS A 149 -27.72 0.53 1.82
CA LYS A 149 -27.76 0.49 3.30
C LYS A 149 -27.25 -0.83 3.91
N LYS A 150 -26.37 -1.56 3.19
CA LYS A 150 -25.75 -2.82 3.66
C LYS A 150 -24.64 -2.59 4.67
N VAL A 151 -24.25 -1.34 4.88
CA VAL A 151 -23.21 -0.86 5.80
C VAL A 151 -23.77 0.18 6.75
N GLN A 152 -23.11 0.37 7.90
CA GLN A 152 -23.56 1.34 8.90
C GLN A 152 -23.15 2.78 8.54
N SER A 153 -22.07 2.94 7.79
CA SER A 153 -21.63 4.24 7.27
C SER A 153 -22.60 4.76 6.22
N ARG A 154 -22.77 6.08 6.23
CA ARG A 154 -23.57 6.81 5.25
C ARG A 154 -22.80 8.03 4.82
N PHE A 155 -22.84 8.34 3.53
CA PHE A 155 -22.23 9.55 2.98
C PHE A 155 -23.29 10.66 2.89
N SER A 156 -23.19 11.63 3.79
CA SER A 156 -24.04 12.81 3.77
C SER A 156 -23.22 14.03 4.23
N ILE A 157 -23.48 15.15 3.58
CA ILE A 157 -22.85 16.43 3.95
C ILE A 157 -23.20 16.82 5.39
N ALA A 158 -24.38 16.42 5.87
CA ALA A 158 -24.81 16.66 7.26
C ALA A 158 -23.93 15.96 8.30
N TYR A 159 -23.23 14.89 7.93
CA TYR A 159 -22.31 14.17 8.82
C TYR A 159 -20.84 14.62 8.67
N VAL A 160 -20.55 15.59 7.81
CA VAL A 160 -19.19 16.11 7.68
C VAL A 160 -18.82 16.83 8.97
N THR A 161 -17.72 16.40 9.58
CA THR A 161 -17.27 17.01 10.83
C THR A 161 -16.74 18.43 10.62
N ARG A 162 -17.05 19.30 11.57
CA ARG A 162 -16.45 20.64 11.68
C ARG A 162 -15.37 20.67 12.77
N CYS A 163 -15.19 19.57 13.49
CA CYS A 163 -14.22 19.45 14.56
C CYS A 163 -12.81 19.25 14.00
N ARG A 164 -11.91 20.21 14.29
CA ARG A 164 -10.49 20.12 13.90
C ARG A 164 -9.80 18.88 14.44
N GLY A 165 -10.17 18.43 15.64
CA GLY A 165 -9.60 17.23 16.26
C GLY A 165 -9.91 15.94 15.49
N GLU A 166 -11.12 15.78 14.96
CA GLU A 166 -11.49 14.62 14.14
C GLU A 166 -10.76 14.64 12.78
N LEU A 167 -10.66 15.81 12.13
CA LEU A 167 -9.87 15.98 10.92
C LEU A 167 -8.40 15.63 11.13
N LEU A 168 -7.81 16.17 12.18
CA LEU A 168 -6.41 15.91 12.54
C LEU A 168 -6.18 14.41 12.82
N SER A 169 -7.14 13.75 13.49
CA SER A 169 -7.09 12.30 13.73
C SER A 169 -7.10 11.48 12.44
N ILE A 170 -7.90 11.86 11.43
CA ILE A 170 -7.89 11.19 10.13
C ILE A 170 -6.51 11.31 9.47
N ILE A 171 -5.94 12.51 9.48
CA ILE A 171 -4.64 12.78 8.86
C ILE A 171 -3.52 12.03 9.60
N THR A 172 -3.42 12.18 10.92
CA THR A 172 -2.34 11.60 11.72
C THR A 172 -2.33 10.08 11.72
N VAL A 173 -3.50 9.45 11.82
CA VAL A 173 -3.64 7.98 11.74
C VAL A 173 -3.40 7.45 10.32
N GLY A 174 -3.69 8.28 9.31
CA GLY A 174 -3.44 7.93 7.91
C GLY A 174 -2.01 8.18 7.42
N LEU A 175 -1.26 9.06 8.10
CA LEU A 175 0.10 9.46 7.72
C LEU A 175 1.09 8.29 7.60
N PRO A 176 1.08 7.27 8.50
CA PRO A 176 1.95 6.09 8.36
C PRO A 176 1.81 5.38 7.02
N SER A 177 0.59 5.28 6.49
CA SER A 177 0.37 4.64 5.18
C SER A 177 0.94 5.47 4.03
N MET A 178 0.89 6.80 4.12
CA MET A 178 1.49 7.69 3.11
C MET A 178 3.01 7.62 3.18
N ALA A 179 3.59 7.67 4.38
CA ALA A 179 5.03 7.56 4.60
C ALA A 179 5.57 6.23 4.06
N ARG A 180 4.90 5.11 4.37
CA ARG A 180 5.30 3.80 3.85
C ARG A 180 5.34 3.76 2.34
N GLN A 181 4.31 4.30 1.67
CA GLN A 181 4.24 4.28 0.21
C GLN A 181 5.25 5.23 -0.43
N GLY A 182 5.40 6.43 0.11
CA GLY A 182 6.37 7.40 -0.38
C GLY A 182 7.82 6.94 -0.20
N LEU A 183 8.15 6.42 0.98
CA LEU A 183 9.48 5.89 1.27
C LEU A 183 9.81 4.65 0.43
N ASN A 184 8.82 3.81 0.11
CA ASN A 184 9.05 2.69 -0.80
C ASN A 184 9.48 3.17 -2.20
N SER A 185 8.87 4.25 -2.71
CA SER A 185 9.29 4.85 -3.99
C SER A 185 10.70 5.43 -3.92
N VAL A 186 11.04 6.10 -2.81
CA VAL A 186 12.40 6.61 -2.57
C VAL A 186 13.41 5.47 -2.49
N SER A 187 13.07 4.38 -1.82
CA SER A 187 13.94 3.19 -1.71
C SER A 187 14.27 2.60 -3.08
N ILE A 188 13.27 2.47 -3.95
CA ILE A 188 13.48 1.96 -5.33
C ILE A 188 14.39 2.91 -6.12
N MET A 189 14.19 4.22 -5.97
CA MET A 189 15.03 5.21 -6.64
C MET A 189 16.50 5.13 -6.15
N VAL A 190 16.71 5.02 -4.84
CA VAL A 190 18.05 4.88 -4.25
C VAL A 190 18.70 3.56 -4.68
N LEU A 191 17.93 2.46 -4.70
CA LEU A 191 18.40 1.16 -5.17
C LEU A 191 18.92 1.24 -6.63
N ASN A 192 18.13 1.84 -7.51
CA ASN A 192 18.52 1.99 -8.92
C ASN A 192 19.74 2.90 -9.07
N LEU A 193 19.81 3.99 -8.29
CA LEU A 193 20.97 4.90 -8.30
C LEU A 193 22.26 4.19 -7.84
N MET A 194 22.16 3.35 -6.82
CA MET A 194 23.33 2.58 -6.32
C MET A 194 23.71 1.43 -7.26
N ALA A 195 22.76 0.88 -8.03
CA ALA A 195 23.04 -0.17 -9.02
C ALA A 195 23.65 0.40 -10.33
N ALA A 196 23.41 1.68 -10.64
CA ALA A 196 23.84 2.29 -11.88
C ALA A 196 25.34 2.19 -12.21
N PRO A 197 26.29 2.33 -11.25
CA PRO A 197 27.72 2.19 -11.52
C PRO A 197 28.15 0.78 -11.95
N TYR A 198 27.32 -0.23 -11.70
CA TYR A 198 27.60 -1.64 -12.02
C TYR A 198 27.01 -2.08 -13.38
N GLY A 199 26.50 -1.13 -14.16
CA GLY A 199 26.00 -1.33 -15.51
C GLY A 199 24.51 -1.66 -15.61
N ASP A 200 24.03 -1.74 -16.84
CA ASP A 200 22.60 -1.95 -17.15
C ASP A 200 22.08 -3.32 -16.69
N ALA A 201 22.93 -4.35 -16.67
CA ALA A 201 22.59 -5.67 -16.18
C ALA A 201 22.23 -5.66 -14.68
N ALA A 202 22.98 -4.90 -13.87
CA ALA A 202 22.71 -4.75 -12.44
C ALA A 202 21.38 -4.02 -12.17
N ILE A 203 21.13 -2.92 -12.90
CA ILE A 203 19.86 -2.18 -12.80
C ILE A 203 18.69 -3.08 -13.20
N ALA A 204 18.82 -3.82 -14.30
CA ALA A 204 17.78 -4.72 -14.79
C ALA A 204 17.53 -5.85 -13.78
N ALA A 205 18.55 -6.50 -13.28
CA ALA A 205 18.46 -7.57 -12.28
C ALA A 205 17.73 -7.09 -11.01
N MET A 206 18.19 -6.00 -10.40
CA MET A 206 17.59 -5.46 -9.18
C MET A 206 16.16 -4.95 -9.39
N SER A 207 15.85 -4.41 -10.57
CA SER A 207 14.48 -4.02 -10.93
C SER A 207 13.55 -5.22 -11.04
N ILE A 208 14.00 -6.33 -11.65
CA ILE A 208 13.24 -7.58 -11.76
C ILE A 208 13.02 -8.18 -10.37
N VAL A 209 14.08 -8.29 -9.56
CA VAL A 209 14.00 -8.77 -8.16
C VAL A 209 13.00 -7.93 -7.37
N SER A 210 13.07 -6.61 -7.47
CA SER A 210 12.15 -5.70 -6.77
C SER A 210 10.69 -5.92 -7.19
N ARG A 211 10.41 -6.18 -8.47
CA ARG A 211 9.04 -6.48 -8.96
C ARG A 211 8.51 -7.79 -8.40
N ILE A 212 9.32 -8.85 -8.43
CA ILE A 212 8.95 -10.16 -7.88
C ILE A 212 8.70 -10.03 -6.38
N MET A 213 9.62 -9.40 -5.64
CA MET A 213 9.51 -9.22 -4.20
C MET A 213 8.32 -8.33 -3.81
N ASN A 214 8.02 -7.29 -4.59
CA ASN A 214 6.85 -6.45 -4.35
C ASN A 214 5.53 -7.26 -4.49
N PHE A 215 5.45 -8.16 -5.47
CA PHE A 215 4.30 -9.07 -5.61
C PHE A 215 4.15 -9.97 -4.37
N LEU A 216 5.24 -10.59 -3.91
CA LEU A 216 5.24 -11.42 -2.70
C LEU A 216 4.90 -10.60 -1.44
N PHE A 217 5.41 -9.39 -1.34
CA PHE A 217 5.12 -8.46 -0.25
C PHE A 217 3.65 -8.05 -0.19
N CYS A 218 2.97 -7.93 -1.35
CA CYS A 218 1.54 -7.61 -1.41
C CYS A 218 0.68 -8.66 -0.68
N VAL A 219 1.09 -9.93 -0.66
CA VAL A 219 0.42 -10.99 0.12
C VAL A 219 0.50 -10.67 1.62
N GLY A 220 1.69 -10.38 2.12
CA GLY A 220 1.89 -9.98 3.53
C GLY A 220 1.13 -8.70 3.89
N LEU A 221 1.13 -7.72 2.98
CA LEU A 221 0.37 -6.49 3.14
C LEU A 221 -1.14 -6.75 3.22
N GLY A 222 -1.66 -7.64 2.36
CA GLY A 222 -3.06 -8.04 2.36
C GLY A 222 -3.51 -8.69 3.68
N ILE A 223 -2.69 -9.60 4.21
CA ILE A 223 -2.92 -10.24 5.51
C ILE A 223 -2.94 -9.19 6.64
N GLY A 224 -1.97 -8.30 6.67
CA GLY A 224 -1.93 -7.20 7.63
C GLY A 224 -3.12 -6.25 7.50
N GLN A 225 -3.55 -5.95 6.29
CA GLN A 225 -4.74 -5.13 6.04
C GLN A 225 -6.05 -5.82 6.48
N GLY A 226 -6.11 -7.16 6.42
CA GLY A 226 -7.22 -7.94 6.98
C GLY A 226 -7.26 -7.90 8.50
N PHE A 227 -6.10 -7.83 9.15
CA PHE A 227 -5.98 -7.70 10.60
C PHE A 227 -6.45 -6.33 11.13
N GLN A 228 -6.22 -5.25 10.39
CA GLN A 228 -6.49 -3.88 10.85
C GLN A 228 -7.93 -3.65 11.35
N PRO A 229 -9.01 -4.05 10.65
CA PRO A 229 -10.37 -3.87 11.14
C PRO A 229 -10.65 -4.65 12.43
N VAL A 230 -10.15 -5.88 12.54
CA VAL A 230 -10.30 -6.71 13.73
C VAL A 230 -9.60 -6.06 14.93
N SER A 231 -8.38 -5.58 14.71
CA SER A 231 -7.58 -4.89 15.72
C SER A 231 -8.24 -3.59 16.19
N ALA A 232 -8.68 -2.74 15.25
CA ALA A 232 -9.32 -1.47 15.57
C ALA A 232 -10.62 -1.66 16.34
N TYR A 233 -11.47 -2.58 15.90
CA TYR A 233 -12.76 -2.87 16.54
C TYR A 233 -12.59 -3.41 17.96
N ASN A 234 -11.76 -4.45 18.15
CA ASN A 234 -11.56 -5.04 19.47
C ASN A 234 -10.87 -4.06 20.44
N TYR A 235 -9.97 -3.22 19.96
CA TYR A 235 -9.38 -2.17 20.79
C TYR A 235 -10.42 -1.13 21.21
N GLY A 236 -11.32 -0.71 20.30
CA GLY A 236 -12.43 0.19 20.61
C GLY A 236 -13.44 -0.40 21.58
N ALA A 237 -13.69 -1.71 21.49
CA ALA A 237 -14.56 -2.47 22.37
C ALA A 237 -13.90 -2.89 23.70
N LYS A 238 -12.64 -2.47 23.94
CA LYS A 238 -11.83 -2.83 25.13
C LYS A 238 -11.59 -4.35 25.29
N LYS A 239 -11.76 -5.14 24.24
CA LYS A 239 -11.54 -6.61 24.22
C LYS A 239 -10.08 -6.92 23.91
N TYR A 240 -9.19 -6.65 24.86
CA TYR A 240 -7.75 -6.71 24.69
C TYR A 240 -7.23 -8.15 24.50
N ARG A 241 -7.86 -9.13 25.11
CA ARG A 241 -7.52 -10.54 24.92
C ARG A 241 -7.73 -10.95 23.45
N ARG A 242 -8.89 -10.62 22.86
CA ARG A 242 -9.19 -10.90 21.46
C ARG A 242 -8.25 -10.15 20.50
N LEU A 243 -7.88 -8.92 20.83
CA LEU A 243 -6.89 -8.16 20.08
C LEU A 243 -5.54 -8.90 20.03
N LYS A 244 -5.08 -9.39 21.17
CA LYS A 244 -3.82 -10.12 21.29
C LYS A 244 -3.86 -11.47 20.55
N GLU A 245 -4.94 -12.23 20.70
CA GLU A 245 -5.18 -13.49 19.99
C GLU A 245 -5.18 -13.27 18.48
N ALA A 246 -5.91 -12.26 17.98
CA ALA A 246 -5.95 -11.90 16.57
C ALA A 246 -4.58 -11.50 16.03
N PHE A 247 -3.78 -10.76 16.80
CA PHE A 247 -2.43 -10.37 16.41
C PHE A 247 -1.52 -11.58 16.21
N TYR A 248 -1.45 -12.47 17.22
CA TYR A 248 -0.60 -13.66 17.13
C TYR A 248 -1.09 -14.66 16.07
N PHE A 249 -2.42 -14.79 15.91
CA PHE A 249 -2.98 -15.59 14.82
C PHE A 249 -2.54 -15.04 13.46
N THR A 250 -2.71 -13.74 13.26
CA THR A 250 -2.31 -13.09 11.99
C THR A 250 -0.82 -13.21 11.73
N LEU A 251 0.00 -13.07 12.76
CA LEU A 251 1.45 -13.23 12.67
C LEU A 251 1.82 -14.66 12.25
N LYS A 252 1.27 -15.68 12.93
CA LYS A 252 1.53 -17.09 12.59
C LYS A 252 1.04 -17.45 11.20
N PHE A 253 -0.20 -17.08 10.87
CA PHE A 253 -0.78 -17.32 9.56
C PHE A 253 0.00 -16.61 8.45
N GLY A 254 0.33 -15.34 8.66
CA GLY A 254 1.11 -14.53 7.71
C GLY A 254 2.51 -15.11 7.47
N THR A 255 3.20 -15.54 8.54
CA THR A 255 4.51 -16.20 8.40
C THR A 255 4.38 -17.52 7.67
N GLY A 256 3.38 -18.36 7.97
CA GLY A 256 3.12 -19.60 7.26
C GLY A 256 2.84 -19.42 5.76
N MET A 257 1.98 -18.46 5.42
CA MET A 257 1.71 -18.13 4.02
C MET A 257 2.94 -17.62 3.30
N LEU A 258 3.68 -16.67 3.89
CA LEU A 258 4.88 -16.14 3.27
C LEU A 258 6.01 -17.16 3.22
N CYS A 259 6.04 -18.16 4.11
CA CYS A 259 6.94 -19.29 4.03
C CYS A 259 6.72 -20.10 2.73
N ILE A 260 5.48 -20.38 2.38
CA ILE A 260 5.14 -21.08 1.13
C ILE A 260 5.60 -20.26 -0.09
N PHE A 261 5.30 -18.97 -0.11
CA PHE A 261 5.71 -18.09 -1.21
C PHE A 261 7.22 -17.86 -1.25
N ALA A 262 7.88 -17.77 -0.10
CA ALA A 262 9.33 -17.66 0.00
C ALA A 262 10.02 -18.92 -0.53
N LEU A 263 9.53 -20.10 -0.16
CA LEU A 263 10.02 -21.38 -0.67
C LEU A 263 9.84 -21.46 -2.19
N PHE A 264 8.67 -21.09 -2.69
CA PHE A 264 8.40 -21.02 -4.13
C PHE A 264 9.38 -20.07 -4.83
N GLY A 265 9.52 -18.83 -4.34
CA GLY A 265 10.43 -17.84 -4.91
C GLY A 265 11.90 -18.27 -4.83
N PHE A 266 12.32 -18.96 -3.77
CA PHE A 266 13.68 -19.46 -3.58
C PHE A 266 14.01 -20.60 -4.56
N VAL A 267 13.12 -21.59 -4.68
CA VAL A 267 13.30 -22.76 -5.56
C VAL A 267 13.24 -22.35 -7.03
N PHE A 268 12.24 -21.54 -7.38
CA PHE A 268 12.02 -21.11 -8.76
C PHE A 268 12.67 -19.75 -9.10
N ALA A 269 13.69 -19.32 -8.35
CA ALA A 269 14.36 -18.03 -8.56
C ALA A 269 14.88 -17.86 -9.99
N THR A 270 15.56 -18.87 -10.52
CA THR A 270 16.11 -18.85 -11.90
C THR A 270 15.02 -18.73 -12.96
N PRO A 271 13.99 -19.61 -13.03
CA PRO A 271 12.94 -19.48 -14.02
C PRO A 271 12.13 -18.18 -13.85
N LEU A 272 11.91 -17.70 -12.63
CA LEU A 272 11.19 -16.45 -12.39
C LEU A 272 11.91 -15.23 -12.99
N ILE A 273 13.23 -15.15 -12.89
CA ILE A 273 13.99 -14.05 -13.49
C ILE A 273 14.08 -14.22 -15.00
N HIS A 274 14.27 -15.46 -15.47
CA HIS A 274 14.36 -15.80 -16.89
C HIS A 274 13.10 -15.39 -17.67
N ILE A 275 11.91 -15.48 -17.08
CA ILE A 275 10.65 -15.00 -17.69
C ILE A 275 10.71 -13.51 -18.05
N PHE A 276 11.45 -12.68 -17.28
CA PHE A 276 11.58 -11.26 -17.55
C PHE A 276 12.71 -10.93 -18.51
N ARG A 277 13.85 -11.65 -18.42
CA ARG A 277 15.01 -11.41 -19.27
C ARG A 277 15.92 -12.63 -19.34
N GLU A 278 16.26 -13.04 -20.56
CA GLU A 278 17.18 -14.14 -20.89
C GLU A 278 18.62 -13.61 -21.04
N ASP A 279 19.23 -13.15 -19.95
CA ASP A 279 20.56 -12.58 -19.96
C ASP A 279 21.38 -13.21 -18.82
N ALA A 280 22.54 -13.80 -19.17
CA ALA A 280 23.37 -14.51 -18.21
C ALA A 280 23.87 -13.62 -17.07
N GLU A 281 24.19 -12.34 -17.35
CA GLU A 281 24.64 -11.41 -16.33
C GLU A 281 23.51 -11.04 -15.38
N VAL A 282 22.29 -10.80 -15.92
CA VAL A 282 21.09 -10.52 -15.12
C VAL A 282 20.73 -11.69 -14.21
N LEU A 283 20.87 -12.94 -14.71
CA LEU A 283 20.65 -14.15 -13.91
C LEU A 283 21.68 -14.29 -12.81
N ALA A 284 22.97 -14.03 -13.12
CA ALA A 284 24.07 -14.16 -12.16
C ALA A 284 23.91 -13.21 -10.95
N ILE A 285 23.36 -12.01 -11.16
CA ILE A 285 23.12 -11.01 -10.12
C ILE A 285 21.76 -11.25 -9.44
N GLY A 286 20.73 -11.47 -10.25
CA GLY A 286 19.34 -11.48 -9.75
C GLY A 286 18.98 -12.72 -8.94
N VAL A 287 19.49 -13.91 -9.31
CA VAL A 287 19.15 -15.17 -8.61
C VAL A 287 19.63 -15.19 -7.17
N PRO A 288 20.90 -14.85 -6.85
CA PRO A 288 21.35 -14.74 -5.46
C PRO A 288 20.55 -13.69 -4.68
N ALA A 289 20.35 -12.49 -5.25
CA ALA A 289 19.60 -11.41 -4.62
C ALA A 289 18.16 -11.83 -4.28
N LEU A 290 17.45 -12.47 -5.22
CA LEU A 290 16.10 -12.96 -5.02
C LEU A 290 16.04 -14.03 -3.92
N ARG A 291 16.97 -14.99 -3.92
CA ARG A 291 17.04 -16.03 -2.90
C ARG A 291 17.27 -15.47 -1.49
N MET A 292 18.18 -14.52 -1.35
CA MET A 292 18.44 -13.86 -0.06
C MET A 292 17.19 -13.10 0.44
N GLN A 293 16.52 -12.38 -0.42
CA GLN A 293 15.29 -11.67 -0.07
C GLN A 293 14.13 -12.62 0.26
N CYS A 294 14.02 -13.78 -0.41
CA CYS A 294 13.04 -14.81 -0.06
C CYS A 294 13.24 -15.35 1.36
N VAL A 295 14.47 -15.54 1.82
CA VAL A 295 14.75 -15.98 3.20
C VAL A 295 14.24 -14.95 4.21
N THR A 296 14.48 -13.66 3.98
CA THR A 296 14.09 -12.61 4.91
C THR A 296 12.61 -12.21 4.79
N LEU A 297 11.91 -12.65 3.72
CA LEU A 297 10.47 -12.47 3.55
C LEU A 297 9.66 -13.03 4.73
N LEU A 298 10.17 -14.05 5.43
CA LEU A 298 9.57 -14.64 6.63
C LEU A 298 9.44 -13.65 7.80
N LEU A 299 10.25 -12.61 7.82
CA LEU A 299 10.26 -11.58 8.87
C LEU A 299 9.29 -10.41 8.55
N VAL A 300 8.86 -10.30 7.30
CA VAL A 300 7.95 -9.24 6.85
C VAL A 300 6.65 -9.17 7.66
N PRO A 301 5.99 -10.29 8.02
CA PRO A 301 4.77 -10.24 8.85
C PRO A 301 4.99 -9.53 10.19
N ILE A 302 6.17 -9.65 10.80
CA ILE A 302 6.50 -8.99 12.06
C ILE A 302 6.42 -7.46 11.90
N SER A 303 7.11 -6.94 10.90
CA SER A 303 7.16 -5.51 10.63
C SER A 303 5.80 -4.96 10.17
N VAL A 304 5.10 -5.68 9.27
CA VAL A 304 3.81 -5.26 8.72
C VAL A 304 2.72 -5.30 9.78
N CYS A 305 2.56 -6.43 10.51
CA CYS A 305 1.54 -6.55 11.54
C CYS A 305 1.80 -5.60 12.71
N GLY A 306 3.06 -5.40 13.12
CA GLY A 306 3.42 -4.43 14.15
C GLY A 306 3.08 -3.00 13.76
N ASN A 307 3.44 -2.56 12.55
CA ASN A 307 3.06 -1.25 12.03
C ASN A 307 1.54 -1.08 11.97
N MET A 308 0.83 -2.07 11.42
CA MET A 308 -0.62 -2.03 11.24
C MET A 308 -1.39 -2.11 12.57
N LEU A 309 -0.86 -2.81 13.58
CA LEU A 309 -1.39 -2.78 14.94
C LEU A 309 -1.44 -1.34 15.46
N PHE A 310 -0.30 -0.65 15.50
CA PHE A 310 -0.24 0.71 16.03
C PHE A 310 -1.06 1.71 15.22
N GLN A 311 -1.14 1.52 13.91
CA GLN A 311 -1.99 2.34 13.04
C GLN A 311 -3.48 2.14 13.36
N SER A 312 -3.93 0.89 13.50
CA SER A 312 -5.33 0.55 13.73
C SER A 312 -5.83 1.01 15.11
N ILE A 313 -5.00 0.91 16.15
CA ILE A 313 -5.34 1.39 17.51
C ILE A 313 -5.15 2.91 17.70
N GLY A 314 -4.67 3.61 16.68
CA GLY A 314 -4.53 5.08 16.68
C GLY A 314 -3.28 5.61 17.36
N LYS A 315 -2.29 4.76 17.67
CA LYS A 315 -0.98 5.21 18.15
C LYS A 315 -0.10 5.65 16.98
N SER A 316 -0.51 6.75 16.33
CA SER A 316 0.03 7.22 15.04
C SER A 316 1.54 7.50 15.06
N GLY A 317 2.11 8.02 16.15
CA GLY A 317 3.54 8.26 16.25
C GLY A 317 4.38 6.97 16.15
N ARG A 318 3.98 5.93 16.90
CA ARG A 318 4.63 4.61 16.81
C ARG A 318 4.44 3.96 15.44
N ALA A 319 3.23 4.06 14.89
CA ALA A 319 2.92 3.56 13.57
C ALA A 319 3.74 4.26 12.47
N PHE A 320 3.89 5.59 12.57
CA PHE A 320 4.70 6.39 11.64
C PHE A 320 6.17 6.00 11.70
N PHE A 321 6.73 5.92 12.90
CA PHE A 321 8.12 5.49 13.10
C PHE A 321 8.36 4.12 12.45
N LEU A 322 7.52 3.10 12.77
CA LEU A 322 7.65 1.76 12.21
C LEU A 322 7.41 1.71 10.69
N ALA A 323 6.55 2.59 10.16
CA ALA A 323 6.37 2.72 8.72
C ALA A 323 7.63 3.25 8.01
N CYS A 324 8.32 4.20 8.66
CA CYS A 324 9.55 4.78 8.12
C CYS A 324 10.77 3.87 8.28
N THR A 325 10.75 2.95 9.27
CA THR A 325 11.90 2.13 9.63
C THR A 325 12.35 1.25 8.46
N ARG A 326 11.45 0.47 7.87
CA ARG A 326 11.79 -0.52 6.85
C ARG A 326 12.38 0.09 5.57
N SER A 327 11.68 1.06 4.98
CA SER A 327 12.02 1.60 3.65
C SER A 327 12.80 2.91 3.69
N GLY A 328 12.89 3.58 4.84
CA GLY A 328 13.59 4.86 4.97
C GLY A 328 14.77 4.80 5.93
N ILE A 329 14.47 4.79 7.23
CA ILE A 329 15.46 4.98 8.30
C ILE A 329 16.53 3.87 8.31
N ILE A 330 16.16 2.63 7.99
CA ILE A 330 17.11 1.51 7.96
C ILE A 330 17.63 1.27 6.55
N PHE A 331 16.74 1.11 5.55
CA PHE A 331 17.17 0.70 4.21
C PHE A 331 18.15 1.69 3.56
N VAL A 332 17.87 3.01 3.63
CA VAL A 332 18.71 4.00 2.95
C VAL A 332 20.14 4.02 3.52
N PRO A 333 20.37 4.10 4.83
CA PRO A 333 21.73 4.00 5.37
C PRO A 333 22.38 2.64 5.09
N VAL A 334 21.63 1.54 5.19
CA VAL A 334 22.16 0.18 4.96
C VAL A 334 22.67 0.04 3.53
N ILE A 335 21.88 0.45 2.52
CA ILE A 335 22.32 0.32 1.13
C ILE A 335 23.52 1.22 0.82
N LEU A 336 23.58 2.43 1.38
CA LEU A 336 24.72 3.33 1.19
C LEU A 336 26.00 2.75 1.79
N ILE A 337 25.93 2.23 3.02
CA ILE A 337 27.10 1.63 3.70
C ILE A 337 27.53 0.35 2.99
N LEU A 338 26.60 -0.56 2.69
CA LEU A 338 26.92 -1.85 2.09
C LEU A 338 27.39 -1.73 0.64
N SER A 339 26.82 -0.82 -0.15
CA SER A 339 27.26 -0.58 -1.53
C SER A 339 28.69 -0.05 -1.58
N HIS A 340 29.07 0.80 -0.60
CA HIS A 340 30.44 1.32 -0.51
C HIS A 340 31.44 0.26 -0.04
N SER A 341 31.04 -0.62 0.91
CA SER A 341 31.93 -1.60 1.53
C SER A 341 32.06 -2.89 0.74
N PHE A 342 30.99 -3.36 0.11
CA PHE A 342 30.88 -4.66 -0.55
C PHE A 342 30.47 -4.58 -2.02
N GLY A 343 30.37 -3.37 -2.58
CA GLY A 343 30.01 -3.18 -3.97
C GLY A 343 28.64 -3.75 -4.32
N LEU A 344 28.55 -4.46 -5.46
CA LEU A 344 27.30 -5.04 -5.96
C LEU A 344 26.65 -6.02 -4.97
N PHE A 345 27.46 -6.88 -4.33
CA PHE A 345 26.95 -7.80 -3.32
C PHE A 345 26.29 -7.08 -2.14
N GLY A 346 26.83 -5.91 -1.75
CA GLY A 346 26.21 -5.06 -0.73
C GLY A 346 24.82 -4.56 -1.14
N ILE A 347 24.59 -4.29 -2.42
CA ILE A 347 23.28 -3.88 -2.94
C ILE A 347 22.30 -5.06 -2.90
N GLU A 348 22.72 -6.26 -3.29
CA GLU A 348 21.91 -7.48 -3.29
C GLU A 348 21.36 -7.82 -1.90
N ILE A 349 22.17 -7.68 -0.85
CA ILE A 349 21.80 -8.03 0.53
C ILE A 349 21.15 -6.89 1.31
N SER A 350 21.18 -5.66 0.80
CA SER A 350 20.75 -4.47 1.54
C SER A 350 19.29 -4.54 2.01
N GLN A 351 18.38 -5.01 1.16
CA GLN A 351 16.97 -5.17 1.51
C GLN A 351 16.79 -6.28 2.56
N SER A 352 17.51 -7.37 2.44
CA SER A 352 17.45 -8.47 3.39
C SER A 352 17.88 -8.04 4.79
N LEU A 353 18.97 -7.29 4.88
CA LEU A 353 19.45 -6.76 6.16
C LEU A 353 18.46 -5.72 6.72
N ALA A 354 17.89 -4.87 5.88
CA ALA A 354 16.88 -3.91 6.31
C ALA A 354 15.62 -4.60 6.87
N ASP A 355 15.19 -5.71 6.29
CA ASP A 355 14.06 -6.50 6.77
C ASP A 355 14.34 -7.14 8.15
N ILE A 356 15.54 -7.68 8.35
CA ILE A 356 15.99 -8.23 9.64
C ILE A 356 15.99 -7.15 10.72
N LEU A 357 16.64 -6.03 10.44
CA LEU A 357 16.72 -4.92 11.40
C LEU A 357 15.36 -4.32 11.71
N SER A 358 14.49 -4.18 10.71
CA SER A 358 13.13 -3.69 10.90
C SER A 358 12.28 -4.62 11.77
N ALA A 359 12.40 -5.93 11.59
CA ALA A 359 11.75 -6.91 12.44
C ALA A 359 12.27 -6.82 13.88
N ALA A 360 13.60 -6.74 14.05
CA ALA A 360 14.25 -6.61 15.36
C ALA A 360 13.79 -5.35 16.12
N VAL A 361 13.64 -4.22 15.40
CA VAL A 361 13.11 -2.97 15.99
C VAL A 361 11.62 -3.10 16.32
N THR A 362 10.83 -3.79 15.50
CA THR A 362 9.37 -3.87 15.68
C THR A 362 8.97 -4.75 16.88
N ILE A 363 9.72 -5.82 17.16
CA ILE A 363 9.42 -6.77 18.25
C ILE A 363 9.29 -6.09 19.62
N PRO A 364 10.24 -5.28 20.10
CA PRO A 364 10.11 -4.61 21.39
C PRO A 364 8.88 -3.70 21.50
N PHE A 365 8.50 -3.03 20.39
CA PHE A 365 7.36 -2.12 20.38
C PHE A 365 6.04 -2.84 20.70
N PHE A 366 5.74 -3.94 20.02
CA PHE A 366 4.48 -4.64 20.28
C PHE A 366 4.53 -5.46 21.57
N LEU A 367 5.68 -6.03 21.96
CA LEU A 367 5.84 -6.71 23.26
C LEU A 367 5.61 -5.75 24.43
N SER A 368 6.25 -4.57 24.39
CA SER A 368 6.02 -3.50 25.38
C SER A 368 4.56 -3.09 25.42
N PHE A 369 3.93 -2.93 24.26
CA PHE A 369 2.52 -2.55 24.20
C PHE A 369 1.62 -3.61 24.85
N PHE A 370 1.79 -4.88 24.53
CA PHE A 370 0.95 -5.96 25.10
C PHE A 370 1.18 -6.16 26.61
N ARG A 371 2.34 -5.76 27.15
CA ARG A 371 2.59 -5.75 28.59
C ARG A 371 1.84 -4.62 29.31
N THR A 372 1.52 -3.54 28.63
CA THR A 372 0.82 -2.37 29.20
C THR A 372 -0.70 -2.49 29.12
N LEU A 373 -1.24 -3.51 28.42
CA LEU A 373 -2.67 -3.74 28.35
C LEU A 373 -3.20 -4.39 29.63
N PRO A 374 -4.44 -4.08 30.04
CA PRO A 374 -5.13 -4.79 31.11
C PRO A 374 -5.17 -6.29 30.84
N LYS A 375 -5.07 -7.09 31.91
CA LYS A 375 -5.10 -8.58 31.79
C LYS A 375 -6.50 -9.12 31.57
N GLU A 376 -7.51 -8.39 32.00
CA GLU A 376 -8.93 -8.73 31.86
C GLU A 376 -9.59 -7.80 30.84
N ASP A 377 -10.57 -8.34 30.10
CA ASP A 377 -11.43 -7.57 29.21
C ASP A 377 -12.43 -6.80 30.09
N GLU A 378 -12.44 -5.45 29.99
CA GLU A 378 -13.42 -4.56 30.66
C GLU A 378 -14.77 -4.54 29.92
#